data_745987b1cecfdbe378f0bf409fc56ae6
#
_entry.id   745987b1cecfdbe378f0bf409fc56ae6
#
_cell.length_a   1.000
_cell.length_b   1.000
_cell.length_c   1.000
_cell.angle_alpha   90.00
_cell.angle_beta   90.00
_cell.angle_gamma   90.00
#
_symmetry.space_group_name_H-M   'P 1'
#
loop_
_entity.id
_entity.type
_entity.pdbx_description
1 polymer ?
#
loop_
_entity_poly.entity_id
_entity_poly.type
_entity_poly.pdbx_seq_one_letter_code
_entity_poly.pdbx_strand_id
1 'polypeptide(L)'
;VDKNYRLLHGLAWWPDEQPSDEIKRQVEEKLEGMDWEVDVVLTHTAPLKYEPTEVFLPMINQSTVDKSTEQWLDSIEEQLYYDRWYCGHYHTAKKIDKIQFMYNDFDEFPSKDEENLQDDFERCDECDVNGDNYYLDEDGELECRCMDCPFNPINYDGL
;
A
#
# COMPACT_ATOMS: atom_id res chain seq x y z
N VAL A 1 9.47 21.07 5.39
CA VAL A 1 10.56 22.02 5.72
C VAL A 1 9.96 23.24 6.37
N ASP A 2 10.56 23.68 7.49
CA ASP A 2 10.11 24.81 8.28
C ASP A 2 9.98 26.09 7.42
N LYS A 3 8.77 26.67 7.38
CA LYS A 3 8.44 27.95 6.72
C LYS A 3 9.44 29.04 7.08
N ASN A 4 9.74 29.18 8.37
CA ASN A 4 10.61 30.24 8.87
C ASN A 4 12.05 30.08 8.38
N TYR A 5 12.55 28.86 8.32
CA TYR A 5 13.86 28.55 7.74
C TYR A 5 13.91 28.92 6.26
N ARG A 6 12.91 28.51 5.47
CA ARG A 6 12.84 28.82 4.03
C ARG A 6 12.80 30.32 3.78
N LEU A 7 11.92 31.05 4.47
CA LEU A 7 11.81 32.51 4.33
C LEU A 7 13.09 33.23 4.72
N LEU A 8 13.75 32.80 5.81
CA LEU A 8 15.01 33.39 6.28
C LEU A 8 16.15 33.21 5.27
N HIS A 9 16.19 32.09 4.57
CA HIS A 9 17.22 31.75 3.60
C HIS A 9 16.84 32.09 2.16
N GLY A 10 15.72 32.79 1.93
CA GLY A 10 15.26 33.17 0.58
C GLY A 10 14.85 31.98 -0.28
N LEU A 11 14.49 30.86 0.33
CA LEU A 11 14.01 29.66 -0.35
C LEU A 11 12.51 29.78 -0.67
N ALA A 12 12.08 29.16 -1.74
CA ALA A 12 10.68 29.12 -2.12
C ALA A 12 9.83 28.42 -1.05
N TRP A 13 8.70 29.04 -0.72
CA TRP A 13 7.66 28.51 0.15
C TRP A 13 6.30 28.91 -0.40
N TRP A 14 5.36 27.97 -0.41
CA TRP A 14 4.00 28.19 -0.91
C TRP A 14 2.99 28.00 0.21
N PRO A 15 2.03 28.93 0.41
CA PRO A 15 1.02 28.85 1.47
C PRO A 15 0.11 27.62 1.37
N ASP A 16 -0.04 27.11 0.16
CA ASP A 16 -0.95 26.03 -0.23
C ASP A 16 -0.24 24.66 -0.40
N GLU A 17 0.97 24.51 0.15
CA GLU A 17 1.62 23.20 0.29
C GLU A 17 0.82 22.26 1.21
N GLN A 18 0.13 22.81 2.21
CA GLN A 18 -0.74 22.05 3.10
C GLN A 18 -2.19 22.09 2.58
N PRO A 19 -2.92 20.95 2.58
CA PRO A 19 -4.31 20.94 2.20
C PRO A 19 -5.15 21.76 3.17
N SER A 20 -6.04 22.61 2.64
CA SER A 20 -6.97 23.36 3.44
C SER A 20 -7.99 22.43 4.12
N ASP A 21 -8.65 22.92 5.19
CA ASP A 21 -9.72 22.17 5.85
C ASP A 21 -10.86 21.80 4.90
N GLU A 22 -11.11 22.65 3.92
CA GLU A 22 -12.11 22.37 2.88
C GLU A 22 -11.69 21.17 2.00
N ILE A 23 -10.41 21.08 1.60
CA ILE A 23 -9.88 19.95 0.83
C ILE A 23 -9.93 18.67 1.68
N LYS A 24 -9.52 18.74 2.95
CA LYS A 24 -9.57 17.60 3.87
C LYS A 24 -10.98 17.05 3.99
N ARG A 25 -11.96 17.93 4.22
CA ARG A 25 -13.38 17.56 4.30
C ARG A 25 -13.89 16.89 3.01
N GLN A 26 -13.52 17.43 1.84
CA GLN A 26 -13.92 16.84 0.56
C GLN A 26 -13.32 15.45 0.34
N VAL A 27 -12.09 15.20 0.80
CA VAL A 27 -11.49 13.88 0.77
C VAL A 27 -12.23 12.91 1.69
N GLU A 28 -12.49 13.32 2.93
CA GLU A 28 -13.21 12.51 3.92
C GLU A 28 -14.62 12.16 3.43
N GLU A 29 -15.37 13.11 2.85
CA GLU A 29 -16.68 12.86 2.25
C GLU A 29 -16.64 11.84 1.10
N LYS A 30 -15.56 11.85 0.30
CA LYS A 30 -15.38 10.85 -0.75
C LYS A 30 -15.05 9.48 -0.19
N LEU A 31 -14.19 9.40 0.82
CA LEU A 31 -13.84 8.14 1.48
C LEU A 31 -15.07 7.54 2.17
N GLU A 32 -15.88 8.38 2.85
CA GLU A 32 -17.16 7.95 3.42
C GLU A 32 -18.11 7.39 2.35
N GLY A 33 -18.17 8.04 1.19
CA GLY A 33 -18.97 7.55 0.04
C GLY A 33 -18.47 6.25 -0.60
N MET A 34 -17.27 5.80 -0.21
CA MET A 34 -16.66 4.53 -0.61
C MET A 34 -16.52 3.57 0.58
N ASP A 35 -17.29 3.78 1.65
CA ASP A 35 -17.27 2.97 2.88
C ASP A 35 -15.87 2.86 3.52
N TRP A 36 -15.00 3.86 3.31
CA TRP A 36 -13.60 3.88 3.77
C TRP A 36 -12.76 2.71 3.24
N GLU A 37 -13.02 2.25 2.03
CA GLU A 37 -12.32 1.14 1.41
C GLU A 37 -11.71 1.56 0.06
N VAL A 38 -10.40 1.32 -0.11
CA VAL A 38 -9.65 1.58 -1.34
C VAL A 38 -8.54 0.55 -1.50
N ASP A 39 -8.21 0.16 -2.71
CA ASP A 39 -7.10 -0.79 -2.94
C ASP A 39 -5.74 -0.13 -2.64
N VAL A 40 -5.51 1.07 -3.16
CA VAL A 40 -4.22 1.75 -3.09
C VAL A 40 -4.36 3.22 -2.71
N VAL A 41 -3.52 3.65 -1.78
CA VAL A 41 -3.40 5.05 -1.36
C VAL A 41 -2.10 5.64 -1.87
N LEU A 42 -2.17 6.84 -2.45
CA LEU A 42 -1.01 7.61 -2.88
C LEU A 42 -1.01 8.98 -2.20
N THR A 43 0.03 9.27 -1.44
CA THR A 43 0.18 10.57 -0.78
C THR A 43 1.60 11.12 -0.97
N HIS A 44 1.77 12.45 -0.81
CA HIS A 44 3.10 13.04 -0.80
C HIS A 44 3.89 12.64 0.44
N THR A 45 3.28 12.74 1.62
CA THR A 45 3.87 12.41 2.94
C THR A 45 3.15 11.21 3.57
N ALA A 46 3.69 10.67 4.66
CA ALA A 46 3.11 9.54 5.39
C ALA A 46 2.21 10.00 6.55
N PRO A 47 1.34 9.13 7.07
CA PRO A 47 0.75 9.32 8.39
C PRO A 47 1.83 9.51 9.46
N LEU A 48 1.60 10.39 10.44
CA LEU A 48 2.60 10.83 11.40
C LEU A 48 3.25 9.67 12.18
N LYS A 49 2.48 8.66 12.54
CA LYS A 49 2.95 7.47 13.27
C LYS A 49 4.00 6.64 12.50
N TYR A 50 4.05 6.79 11.19
CA TYR A 50 5.02 6.11 10.31
C TYR A 50 6.18 7.02 9.90
N GLU A 51 6.25 8.25 10.40
CA GLU A 51 7.31 9.19 10.04
C GLU A 51 8.70 8.60 10.30
N PRO A 52 9.57 8.50 9.28
CA PRO A 52 10.88 7.84 9.42
C PRO A 52 11.89 8.79 10.07
N THR A 53 11.75 9.01 11.36
CA THR A 53 12.55 10.00 12.12
C THR A 53 14.04 9.70 12.13
N GLU A 54 14.44 8.46 11.88
CA GLU A 54 15.83 8.02 11.80
C GLU A 54 16.59 8.57 10.59
N VAL A 55 15.88 9.02 9.55
CA VAL A 55 16.51 9.64 8.36
C VAL A 55 16.61 11.16 8.48
N PHE A 56 16.10 11.75 9.54
CA PHE A 56 16.13 13.18 9.74
C PHE A 56 17.53 13.68 10.06
N LEU A 57 17.85 14.87 9.56
CA LEU A 57 19.12 15.50 9.86
C LEU A 57 19.18 15.84 11.37
N PRO A 58 20.18 15.33 12.11
CA PRO A 58 20.24 15.43 13.58
C PRO A 58 20.37 16.85 14.13
N MET A 59 20.68 17.84 13.27
CA MET A 59 20.87 19.24 13.65
C MET A 59 19.62 20.10 13.40
N ILE A 60 18.55 19.54 12.84
CA ILE A 60 17.33 20.30 12.51
C ILE A 60 16.27 20.07 13.57
N ASN A 61 15.84 21.15 14.21
CA ASN A 61 14.73 21.10 15.16
C ASN A 61 13.40 20.86 14.43
N GLN A 62 12.79 19.69 14.66
CA GLN A 62 11.53 19.29 14.06
C GLN A 62 10.31 19.93 14.75
N SER A 63 10.46 20.52 15.93
CA SER A 63 9.33 21.08 16.69
C SER A 63 8.65 22.30 16.04
N THR A 64 9.31 22.90 15.04
CA THR A 64 8.80 24.06 14.29
C THR A 64 8.21 23.68 12.93
N VAL A 65 8.25 22.40 12.57
CA VAL A 65 7.68 21.89 11.31
C VAL A 65 6.18 21.71 11.49
N ASP A 66 5.40 22.25 10.57
CA ASP A 66 3.98 22.00 10.53
C ASP A 66 3.71 20.56 10.06
N LYS A 67 3.10 19.75 10.90
CA LYS A 67 2.77 18.34 10.67
C LYS A 67 1.27 18.12 10.60
N SER A 68 0.52 19.15 10.29
CA SER A 68 -0.94 19.08 10.26
C SER A 68 -1.48 18.13 9.18
N THR A 69 -0.75 17.94 8.09
CA THR A 69 -1.10 16.93 7.06
C THR A 69 -0.84 15.53 7.55
N GLU A 70 0.33 15.26 8.12
CA GLU A 70 0.69 13.96 8.68
C GLU A 70 -0.25 13.51 9.80
N GLN A 71 -0.66 14.45 10.67
CA GLN A 71 -1.65 14.20 11.73
C GLN A 71 -3.04 13.90 11.15
N TRP A 72 -3.45 14.61 10.11
CA TRP A 72 -4.69 14.31 9.42
C TRP A 72 -4.63 12.95 8.72
N LEU A 73 -3.51 12.60 8.09
CA LEU A 73 -3.32 11.28 7.49
C LEU A 73 -3.37 10.15 8.53
N ASP A 74 -2.92 10.37 9.78
CA ASP A 74 -3.13 9.42 10.87
C ASP A 74 -4.62 9.12 11.08
N SER A 75 -5.46 10.19 11.12
CA SER A 75 -6.89 10.03 11.32
C SER A 75 -7.61 9.36 10.14
N ILE A 76 -7.08 9.52 8.92
CA ILE A 76 -7.56 8.80 7.74
C ILE A 76 -7.18 7.31 7.86
N GLU A 77 -5.92 7.03 8.15
CA GLU A 77 -5.39 5.66 8.18
C GLU A 77 -6.03 4.80 9.29
N GLU A 78 -6.45 5.40 10.41
CA GLU A 78 -7.18 4.70 11.48
C GLU A 78 -8.55 4.14 11.04
N GLN A 79 -9.14 4.69 10.00
CA GLN A 79 -10.47 4.34 9.51
C GLN A 79 -10.43 3.60 8.17
N LEU A 80 -9.35 3.78 7.42
CA LEU A 80 -9.27 3.35 6.02
C LEU A 80 -8.89 1.87 5.90
N TYR A 81 -9.67 1.12 5.17
CA TYR A 81 -9.32 -0.20 4.68
C TYR A 81 -8.57 -0.05 3.36
N TYR A 82 -7.31 -0.55 3.30
CA TYR A 82 -6.48 -0.45 2.10
C TYR A 82 -5.47 -1.60 2.05
N ASP A 83 -5.01 -1.93 0.84
CA ASP A 83 -3.99 -2.97 0.63
C ASP A 83 -2.58 -2.40 0.73
N ARG A 84 -2.33 -1.28 0.05
CA ARG A 84 -1.03 -0.61 0.03
C ARG A 84 -1.16 0.90 0.10
N TRP A 85 -0.18 1.52 0.76
CA TRP A 85 -0.05 2.97 0.83
C TRP A 85 1.34 3.39 0.37
N TYR A 86 1.44 4.18 -0.68
CA TYR A 86 2.69 4.70 -1.19
C TYR A 86 2.84 6.18 -0.82
N CYS A 87 4.03 6.55 -0.32
CA CYS A 87 4.36 7.93 -0.01
C CYS A 87 5.82 8.22 -0.34
N GLY A 88 6.12 9.50 -0.63
CA GLY A 88 7.46 10.00 -0.91
C GLY A 88 8.01 10.88 0.20
N HIS A 89 8.39 12.13 -0.14
CA HIS A 89 8.81 13.22 0.74
C HIS A 89 10.14 12.99 1.49
N TYR A 90 10.33 11.86 2.15
CA TYR A 90 11.44 11.61 3.08
C TYR A 90 12.73 11.14 2.42
N HIS A 91 12.76 10.99 1.10
CA HIS A 91 13.91 10.52 0.34
C HIS A 91 14.51 9.22 0.88
N THR A 92 13.67 8.30 1.29
CA THR A 92 14.05 6.96 1.77
C THR A 92 13.23 5.90 1.08
N ALA A 93 13.83 4.75 0.79
CA ALA A 93 13.16 3.55 0.31
C ALA A 93 13.01 2.59 1.50
N LYS A 94 11.78 2.42 1.99
CA LYS A 94 11.49 1.65 3.20
C LYS A 94 10.05 1.16 3.19
N LYS A 95 9.80 0.00 3.76
CA LYS A 95 8.46 -0.52 3.99
C LYS A 95 8.21 -0.69 5.49
N ILE A 96 7.06 -0.22 5.94
CA ILE A 96 6.56 -0.41 7.31
C ILE A 96 5.10 -0.88 7.16
N ASP A 97 4.81 -2.12 7.53
CA ASP A 97 3.50 -2.74 7.33
C ASP A 97 3.02 -2.59 5.87
N LYS A 98 1.91 -1.93 5.66
CA LYS A 98 1.33 -1.62 4.34
C LYS A 98 1.84 -0.31 3.73
N ILE A 99 2.68 0.46 4.46
CA ILE A 99 3.21 1.75 4.01
C ILE A 99 4.54 1.54 3.29
N GLN A 100 4.61 1.96 2.04
CA GLN A 100 5.81 1.93 1.21
C GLN A 100 6.32 3.35 0.96
N PHE A 101 7.50 3.66 1.49
CA PHE A 101 8.22 4.89 1.19
C PHE A 101 8.96 4.73 -0.14
N MET A 102 8.70 5.62 -1.08
CA MET A 102 9.25 5.57 -2.45
C MET A 102 10.35 6.62 -2.62
N TYR A 103 11.51 6.17 -3.08
CA TYR A 103 12.63 7.06 -3.43
C TYR A 103 13.50 6.46 -4.51
N ASN A 104 13.54 7.09 -5.70
CA ASN A 104 14.30 6.64 -6.87
C ASN A 104 13.97 5.19 -7.28
N ASP A 105 12.74 4.77 -7.09
CA ASP A 105 12.27 3.41 -7.32
C ASP A 105 10.87 3.41 -7.94
N PHE A 106 10.43 2.26 -8.39
CA PHE A 106 9.07 2.02 -8.86
C PHE A 106 8.54 0.71 -8.27
N ASP A 107 7.23 0.56 -8.21
CA ASP A 107 6.56 -0.66 -7.80
C ASP A 107 5.39 -0.93 -8.75
N GLU A 108 5.03 -2.19 -8.90
CA GLU A 108 3.87 -2.62 -9.67
C GLU A 108 2.70 -2.84 -8.72
N PHE A 109 1.53 -2.34 -9.12
CA PHE A 109 0.31 -2.65 -8.38
C PHE A 109 -0.04 -4.12 -8.62
N PRO A 110 -0.28 -4.91 -7.54
CA PRO A 110 -0.72 -6.27 -7.71
C PRO A 110 -2.02 -6.28 -8.53
N SER A 111 -2.08 -7.12 -9.55
CA SER A 111 -3.34 -7.38 -10.21
C SER A 111 -4.24 -8.15 -9.23
N LYS A 112 -5.53 -7.81 -9.20
CA LYS A 112 -6.50 -8.54 -8.35
C LYS A 112 -6.56 -10.04 -8.73
N ASP A 113 -6.12 -10.37 -9.93
CA ASP A 113 -6.06 -11.73 -10.44
C ASP A 113 -4.90 -12.55 -9.82
N GLU A 114 -3.82 -11.90 -9.37
CA GLU A 114 -2.69 -12.57 -8.73
C GLU A 114 -2.91 -12.86 -7.23
N GLU A 115 -3.68 -12.02 -6.52
CA GLU A 115 -4.02 -12.27 -5.10
C GLU A 115 -5.06 -13.39 -4.94
N ASN A 116 -6.01 -13.53 -5.87
CA ASN A 116 -7.00 -14.61 -5.84
C ASN A 116 -6.40 -15.99 -6.16
N LEU A 117 -5.27 -16.06 -6.86
CA LEU A 117 -4.60 -17.32 -7.14
C LEU A 117 -3.90 -17.92 -5.89
N GLN A 118 -3.71 -17.15 -4.83
CA GLN A 118 -3.03 -17.61 -3.62
C GLN A 118 -3.97 -18.00 -2.48
N ASP A 119 -5.19 -17.46 -2.43
CA ASP A 119 -6.15 -17.70 -1.33
C ASP A 119 -7.24 -18.76 -1.67
N ASP A 120 -7.59 -18.95 -2.95
CA ASP A 120 -8.55 -19.99 -3.37
C ASP A 120 -7.92 -21.39 -3.50
N PHE A 121 -6.63 -21.50 -3.27
CA PHE A 121 -5.96 -22.79 -3.24
C PHE A 121 -6.08 -23.42 -1.85
N GLU A 122 -7.25 -23.95 -1.52
CA GLU A 122 -7.37 -24.93 -0.44
C GLU A 122 -6.44 -26.11 -0.81
N ARG A 123 -5.25 -26.10 -0.20
CA ARG A 123 -4.32 -27.22 -0.28
C ARG A 123 -5.09 -28.49 0.09
N CYS A 124 -5.15 -29.41 -0.83
CA CYS A 124 -5.49 -30.78 -0.49
C CYS A 124 -4.48 -31.23 0.57
N ASP A 125 -4.93 -31.48 1.81
CA ASP A 125 -4.07 -31.89 2.95
C ASP A 125 -3.30 -33.20 2.67
N GLU A 126 -3.66 -33.92 1.61
CA GLU A 126 -3.02 -35.15 1.16
C GLU A 126 -1.92 -34.90 0.08
N CYS A 127 -1.83 -33.68 -0.45
CA CYS A 127 -0.70 -33.30 -1.29
C CYS A 127 0.48 -32.89 -0.43
N ASP A 128 1.25 -33.84 0.07
CA ASP A 128 2.56 -33.64 0.70
C ASP A 128 3.56 -33.25 -0.41
N VAL A 129 3.76 -31.93 -0.63
CA VAL A 129 4.21 -31.51 -1.91
C VAL A 129 5.33 -30.50 -1.93
N ASN A 130 6.39 -30.95 -2.43
CA ASN A 130 7.30 -30.19 -3.27
C ASN A 130 6.57 -29.82 -4.59
N GLY A 131 6.20 -28.59 -4.78
CA GLY A 131 5.56 -27.85 -5.87
C GLY A 131 5.51 -28.35 -7.34
N ASP A 132 5.78 -29.61 -7.62
CA ASP A 132 5.99 -30.15 -8.97
C ASP A 132 4.73 -30.81 -9.59
N ASN A 133 3.59 -30.77 -8.89
CA ASN A 133 2.38 -31.50 -9.33
C ASN A 133 1.32 -30.65 -10.01
N TYR A 134 1.58 -29.36 -10.23
CA TYR A 134 0.68 -28.47 -10.92
C TYR A 134 1.25 -28.00 -12.25
N TYR A 135 0.40 -27.79 -13.22
CA TYR A 135 0.76 -27.16 -14.49
C TYR A 135 -0.38 -26.28 -14.99
N LEU A 136 -0.06 -25.31 -15.82
CA LEU A 136 -1.07 -24.55 -16.54
C LEU A 136 -1.40 -25.28 -17.82
N ASP A 137 -2.68 -25.44 -18.10
CA ASP A 137 -3.15 -25.98 -19.38
C ASP A 137 -2.97 -24.95 -20.53
N GLU A 138 -3.44 -25.33 -21.74
CA GLU A 138 -3.33 -24.49 -22.94
C GLU A 138 -4.16 -23.20 -22.84
N ASP A 139 -5.17 -23.16 -21.96
CA ASP A 139 -6.05 -22.02 -21.71
C ASP A 139 -5.59 -21.17 -20.50
N GLY A 140 -4.53 -21.59 -19.81
CA GLY A 140 -3.94 -20.90 -18.65
C GLY A 140 -4.62 -21.26 -17.32
N GLU A 141 -5.42 -22.31 -17.27
CA GLU A 141 -6.01 -22.81 -16.03
C GLU A 141 -5.04 -23.75 -15.29
N LEU A 142 -5.11 -23.72 -13.95
CA LEU A 142 -4.22 -24.52 -13.10
C LEU A 142 -4.78 -25.93 -12.94
N GLU A 143 -4.04 -26.92 -13.42
CA GLU A 143 -4.40 -28.33 -13.31
C GLU A 143 -3.48 -29.10 -12.36
N CYS A 144 -4.06 -30.05 -11.61
CA CYS A 144 -3.33 -30.94 -10.71
C CYS A 144 -3.07 -32.31 -11.35
N ARG A 145 -1.82 -32.79 -11.26
CA ARG A 145 -1.43 -34.14 -11.74
C ARG A 145 -1.68 -35.25 -10.73
N CYS A 146 -2.13 -34.93 -9.53
CA CYS A 146 -2.42 -35.94 -8.53
C CYS A 146 -3.64 -36.74 -8.92
N MET A 147 -3.52 -38.07 -9.02
CA MET A 147 -4.58 -38.97 -9.50
C MET A 147 -5.82 -38.99 -8.58
N ASP A 148 -5.63 -38.66 -7.30
CA ASP A 148 -6.71 -38.65 -6.29
C ASP A 148 -7.22 -37.22 -5.96
N CYS A 149 -6.69 -36.19 -6.65
CA CYS A 149 -7.07 -34.81 -6.43
C CYS A 149 -8.45 -34.51 -7.05
N PRO A 150 -9.40 -33.88 -6.33
CA PRO A 150 -10.68 -33.47 -6.90
C PRO A 150 -10.53 -32.45 -8.04
N PHE A 151 -9.38 -31.77 -8.15
CA PHE A 151 -9.06 -30.83 -9.24
C PHE A 151 -8.27 -31.48 -10.39
N ASN A 152 -8.15 -32.80 -10.42
CA ASN A 152 -7.55 -33.48 -11.57
C ASN A 152 -8.64 -33.67 -12.67
N PRO A 153 -8.41 -33.14 -13.89
CA PRO A 153 -9.37 -33.20 -14.98
C PRO A 153 -9.77 -34.64 -15.35
N ILE A 154 -8.93 -35.63 -15.07
CA ILE A 154 -9.25 -37.05 -15.29
C ILE A 154 -10.39 -37.53 -14.38
N ASN A 155 -10.64 -36.87 -13.26
CA ASN A 155 -11.70 -37.21 -12.32
C ASN A 155 -13.05 -36.54 -12.65
N TYR A 156 -13.12 -35.68 -13.67
CA TYR A 156 -14.35 -35.00 -14.09
C TYR A 156 -15.18 -35.76 -15.14
N ASP A 157 -14.69 -36.87 -15.69
CA ASP A 157 -15.40 -37.68 -16.65
C ASP A 157 -16.38 -38.62 -15.95
N GLY A 158 -17.44 -38.08 -15.37
CA GLY A 158 -18.48 -38.96 -14.82
C GLY A 158 -19.59 -38.33 -13.97
N LEU A 159 -20.27 -37.32 -14.45
CA LEU A 159 -21.66 -37.04 -14.02
C LEU A 159 -22.47 -36.50 -15.17
#